data_8b1c46d4857124aa23f2570a8d17160a
#
_entry.id   8b1c46d4857124aa23f2570a8d17160a
#
_cell.length_a   1.000
_cell.length_b   1.000
_cell.length_c   1.000
_cell.angle_alpha   90.00
_cell.angle_beta   90.00
_cell.angle_gamma   90.00
#
_symmetry.space_group_name_H-M   'P 1'
#
loop_
_entity.id
_entity.type
_entity.pdbx_description
1 polymer ?
#
loop_
_entity_poly.entity_id
_entity_poly.type
_entity_poly.pdbx_seq_one_letter_code
_entity_poly.pdbx_strand_id
1 'polypeptide(L)'
;MCAATGVAGAVAALSCGGTAQAMVNGVPVADAETAKWVATIDPVGDGSLFDTGQCGGALVGPDRVVTAAHCVDSVDPGRMKVHINARVLSRDPGVERGVRGIVVLPGYALEPSAVDPDDADLDSARNDLAVILLDRPVTDIPVLPVGVSRPAPGTPISFFAHGNTGKAVGFEDPEYRNDVLHRGDFTVMSHADCVAGLSPVVDDRSVMCAQDRSERPAASCFRDSGSPAVTEVDGRPELVGVFSFGGEVVGKGCGPAPQGFADPIAFRDWIFGPLDELEPYPAAAPVVHRTGESLHCDLPHWDEVRGRLPGTVSVGWANRTWMGKLPLLTPIAGADTADLPIADAARQPGDAVCVVSAANSGGVIRTVSEGVDVHD
;
A
#
# COMPACT_ATOMS: atom_id res chain seq x y z
N MET A 1 73.37 -15.82 -14.29
CA MET A 1 72.72 -14.51 -14.49
C MET A 1 71.48 -14.75 -15.25
N CYS A 2 70.34 -14.91 -14.54
CA CYS A 2 68.99 -15.03 -15.11
C CYS A 2 68.16 -13.90 -14.53
N ALA A 3 67.71 -13.02 -15.39
CA ALA A 3 66.81 -11.93 -15.05
C ALA A 3 65.36 -12.47 -15.00
N ALA A 4 64.70 -12.31 -13.87
CA ALA A 4 63.30 -12.57 -13.71
C ALA A 4 62.48 -11.30 -13.94
N THR A 5 61.71 -11.26 -15.01
CA THR A 5 60.70 -10.24 -15.28
C THR A 5 59.42 -10.58 -14.56
N GLY A 6 59.09 -9.77 -13.55
CA GLY A 6 57.79 -9.91 -12.84
C GLY A 6 56.66 -9.28 -13.66
N VAL A 7 55.64 -10.07 -13.93
CA VAL A 7 54.36 -9.62 -14.48
C VAL A 7 53.43 -9.26 -13.31
N ALA A 8 53.14 -7.97 -13.15
CA ALA A 8 52.15 -7.49 -12.20
C ALA A 8 50.76 -7.76 -12.77
N GLY A 9 50.10 -8.80 -12.25
CA GLY A 9 48.67 -9.06 -12.51
C GLY A 9 47.81 -8.09 -11.75
N ALA A 10 47.10 -7.22 -12.44
CA ALA A 10 46.03 -6.43 -11.85
C ALA A 10 44.84 -7.36 -11.54
N VAL A 11 44.60 -7.63 -10.26
CA VAL A 11 43.39 -8.26 -9.78
C VAL A 11 42.27 -7.20 -9.82
N ALA A 12 41.45 -7.26 -10.85
CA ALA A 12 40.21 -6.52 -10.88
C ALA A 12 39.28 -7.12 -9.81
N ALA A 13 39.14 -6.41 -8.71
CA ALA A 13 38.10 -6.70 -7.73
C ALA A 13 36.74 -6.45 -8.41
N LEU A 14 36.07 -7.51 -8.85
CA LEU A 14 34.65 -7.49 -9.15
C LEU A 14 33.93 -7.22 -7.82
N SER A 15 33.58 -5.96 -7.58
CA SER A 15 32.59 -5.61 -6.58
C SER A 15 31.24 -6.19 -7.06
N CYS A 16 30.87 -7.36 -6.56
CA CYS A 16 29.48 -7.81 -6.59
C CYS A 16 28.70 -6.85 -5.69
N GLY A 17 28.31 -5.71 -6.25
CA GLY A 17 27.26 -4.89 -5.68
C GLY A 17 25.99 -5.73 -5.74
N GLY A 18 25.58 -6.32 -4.62
CA GLY A 18 24.26 -6.90 -4.49
C GLY A 18 23.25 -5.81 -4.76
N THR A 19 22.56 -5.90 -5.89
CA THR A 19 21.41 -5.04 -6.18
C THR A 19 20.35 -5.35 -5.12
N ALA A 20 19.92 -4.34 -4.36
CA ALA A 20 18.74 -4.43 -3.52
C ALA A 20 17.58 -4.92 -4.41
N GLN A 21 16.90 -5.98 -4.00
CA GLN A 21 15.81 -6.61 -4.76
C GLN A 21 14.50 -6.23 -4.07
N ALA A 22 13.59 -5.55 -4.77
CA ALA A 22 12.21 -5.42 -4.33
C ALA A 22 11.51 -6.76 -4.48
N MET A 23 10.59 -7.06 -3.56
CA MET A 23 10.02 -8.39 -3.51
C MET A 23 11.10 -9.43 -3.22
N VAL A 24 10.83 -10.41 -2.42
CA VAL A 24 11.78 -11.52 -2.19
C VAL A 24 12.12 -12.18 -3.51
N ASN A 25 13.40 -12.25 -3.87
CA ASN A 25 13.91 -12.83 -5.12
C ASN A 25 13.31 -12.27 -6.43
N GLY A 26 12.64 -11.12 -6.40
CA GLY A 26 12.14 -10.46 -7.61
C GLY A 26 13.28 -9.98 -8.52
N VAL A 27 12.98 -9.75 -9.80
CA VAL A 27 13.92 -9.29 -10.82
C VAL A 27 13.64 -7.82 -11.13
N PRO A 28 14.67 -6.92 -11.14
CA PRO A 28 14.48 -5.54 -11.55
C PRO A 28 13.88 -5.42 -12.95
N VAL A 29 12.88 -4.55 -13.10
CA VAL A 29 12.28 -4.27 -14.42
C VAL A 29 13.19 -3.30 -15.18
N ALA A 30 13.99 -3.85 -16.09
CA ALA A 30 15.01 -3.07 -16.83
C ALA A 30 14.39 -2.23 -17.98
N ASP A 31 13.34 -2.76 -18.65
CA ASP A 31 12.71 -2.08 -19.78
C ASP A 31 11.72 -1.01 -19.30
N ALA A 32 11.96 0.24 -19.71
CA ALA A 32 11.13 1.39 -19.36
C ALA A 32 9.71 1.36 -19.94
N GLU A 33 9.47 0.57 -20.99
CA GLU A 33 8.14 0.40 -21.59
C GLU A 33 7.28 -0.63 -20.86
N THR A 34 7.93 -1.52 -20.06
CA THR A 34 7.24 -2.55 -19.30
C THR A 34 6.54 -1.96 -18.08
N ALA A 35 5.27 -2.32 -17.86
CA ALA A 35 4.51 -2.03 -16.64
C ALA A 35 4.36 -0.52 -16.31
N LYS A 36 4.25 0.35 -17.32
CA LYS A 36 4.05 1.80 -17.14
C LYS A 36 2.79 2.16 -16.32
N TRP A 37 1.80 1.31 -16.32
CA TRP A 37 0.54 1.45 -15.59
C TRP A 37 0.64 1.17 -14.09
N VAL A 38 1.81 0.73 -13.60
CA VAL A 38 2.02 0.55 -12.15
C VAL A 38 1.95 1.91 -11.47
N ALA A 39 1.16 1.96 -10.41
CA ALA A 39 1.07 3.11 -9.52
C ALA A 39 1.76 2.80 -8.18
N THR A 40 2.29 3.83 -7.55
CA THR A 40 2.74 3.82 -6.15
C THR A 40 1.90 4.83 -5.38
N ILE A 41 1.35 4.42 -4.24
CA ILE A 41 0.49 5.23 -3.40
C ILE A 41 1.33 5.78 -2.25
N ASP A 42 1.31 7.09 -2.11
CA ASP A 42 1.89 7.85 -1.02
C ASP A 42 0.76 8.42 -0.14
N PRO A 43 0.47 7.82 1.02
CA PRO A 43 -0.61 8.26 1.89
C PRO A 43 -0.30 9.55 2.65
N VAL A 44 0.97 9.97 2.71
CA VAL A 44 1.42 11.14 3.45
C VAL A 44 1.47 12.39 2.58
N GLY A 45 1.87 12.21 1.31
CA GLY A 45 1.94 13.27 0.30
C GLY A 45 3.08 14.27 0.48
N ASP A 46 3.86 14.15 1.54
CA ASP A 46 4.97 15.03 1.88
C ASP A 46 6.28 14.25 1.98
N GLY A 47 7.28 14.65 1.21
CA GLY A 47 8.60 14.04 1.26
C GLY A 47 8.99 13.30 -0.01
N SER A 48 9.95 12.39 0.11
CA SER A 48 10.41 11.53 -0.98
C SER A 48 9.48 10.34 -1.12
N LEU A 49 9.04 10.04 -2.35
CA LEU A 49 8.23 8.83 -2.62
C LEU A 49 8.93 7.55 -2.14
N PHE A 50 10.27 7.52 -2.15
CA PHE A 50 11.04 6.42 -1.59
C PHE A 50 10.78 6.23 -0.08
N ASP A 51 10.63 7.34 0.67
CA ASP A 51 10.38 7.30 2.11
C ASP A 51 8.90 7.03 2.44
N THR A 52 7.98 7.61 1.69
CA THR A 52 6.55 7.69 2.04
C THR A 52 5.63 6.77 1.24
N GLY A 53 6.08 6.26 0.07
CA GLY A 53 5.30 5.27 -0.70
C GLY A 53 5.05 4.00 0.11
N GLN A 54 3.79 3.59 0.26
CA GLN A 54 3.40 2.47 1.13
C GLN A 54 2.79 1.30 0.37
N CYS A 55 2.07 1.56 -0.72
CA CYS A 55 1.32 0.57 -1.47
C CYS A 55 1.50 0.76 -2.98
N GLY A 56 1.16 -0.28 -3.71
CA GLY A 56 1.05 -0.25 -5.15
C GLY A 56 -0.38 -0.03 -5.64
N GLY A 57 -0.54 0.02 -6.96
CA GLY A 57 -1.81 0.10 -7.65
C GLY A 57 -1.65 -0.09 -9.15
N ALA A 58 -2.75 -0.07 -9.88
CA ALA A 58 -2.79 -0.15 -11.34
C ALA A 58 -3.67 0.95 -11.95
N LEU A 59 -3.14 1.70 -12.91
CA LEU A 59 -3.92 2.63 -13.74
C LEU A 59 -4.81 1.83 -14.70
N VAL A 60 -6.11 1.72 -14.40
CA VAL A 60 -7.08 0.95 -15.21
C VAL A 60 -7.98 1.80 -16.06
N GLY A 61 -7.99 3.09 -15.83
CA GLY A 61 -8.67 4.13 -16.61
C GLY A 61 -7.89 5.43 -16.56
N PRO A 62 -8.17 6.41 -17.45
CA PRO A 62 -7.40 7.66 -17.47
C PRO A 62 -7.39 8.39 -16.12
N ASP A 63 -8.43 8.24 -15.32
CA ASP A 63 -8.58 8.88 -14.01
C ASP A 63 -8.84 7.88 -12.87
N ARG A 64 -8.56 6.58 -13.09
CA ARG A 64 -8.85 5.51 -12.13
C ARG A 64 -7.64 4.64 -11.87
N VAL A 65 -7.29 4.50 -10.58
CA VAL A 65 -6.31 3.53 -10.10
C VAL A 65 -7.03 2.53 -9.19
N VAL A 66 -6.83 1.24 -9.45
CA VAL A 66 -7.25 0.15 -8.56
C VAL A 66 -6.11 -0.20 -7.62
N THR A 67 -6.43 -0.38 -6.35
CA THR A 67 -5.50 -0.79 -5.28
C THR A 67 -6.23 -1.68 -4.27
N ALA A 68 -5.53 -2.14 -3.23
CA ALA A 68 -6.15 -2.81 -2.09
C ALA A 68 -6.92 -1.80 -1.21
N ALA A 69 -8.03 -2.22 -0.64
CA ALA A 69 -8.83 -1.37 0.26
C ALA A 69 -8.05 -1.00 1.52
N HIS A 70 -7.31 -1.95 2.11
CA HIS A 70 -6.50 -1.67 3.30
C HIS A 70 -5.40 -0.63 3.09
N CYS A 71 -5.03 -0.34 1.83
CA CYS A 71 -4.06 0.71 1.49
C CYS A 71 -4.63 2.12 1.62
N VAL A 72 -5.93 2.27 1.57
CA VAL A 72 -6.64 3.56 1.57
C VAL A 72 -7.62 3.70 2.71
N ASP A 73 -7.97 2.60 3.37
CA ASP A 73 -8.84 2.61 4.53
C ASP A 73 -8.22 3.45 5.65
N SER A 74 -9.02 4.35 6.19
CA SER A 74 -8.59 5.29 7.25
C SER A 74 -7.42 6.21 6.88
N VAL A 75 -7.21 6.51 5.58
CA VAL A 75 -6.21 7.48 5.10
C VAL A 75 -6.91 8.80 4.75
N ASP A 76 -6.20 9.93 4.86
CA ASP A 76 -6.70 11.24 4.45
C ASP A 76 -6.53 11.42 2.92
N PRO A 77 -7.62 11.38 2.13
CA PRO A 77 -7.53 11.49 0.68
C PRO A 77 -7.00 12.87 0.22
N GLY A 78 -7.14 13.89 1.05
CA GLY A 78 -6.64 15.24 0.78
C GLY A 78 -5.12 15.36 0.80
N ARG A 79 -4.44 14.45 1.50
CA ARG A 79 -2.97 14.38 1.60
C ARG A 79 -2.37 13.36 0.64
N MET A 80 -3.14 12.36 0.25
CA MET A 80 -2.67 11.26 -0.57
C MET A 80 -2.20 11.73 -1.95
N LYS A 81 -1.10 11.14 -2.42
CA LYS A 81 -0.59 11.26 -3.79
C LYS A 81 -0.51 9.89 -4.43
N VAL A 82 -0.69 9.87 -5.74
CA VAL A 82 -0.55 8.68 -6.57
C VAL A 82 0.49 8.95 -7.65
N HIS A 83 1.50 8.12 -7.71
CA HIS A 83 2.60 8.22 -8.67
C HIS A 83 2.52 7.09 -9.68
N ILE A 84 2.27 7.40 -10.96
CA ILE A 84 2.10 6.41 -12.03
C ILE A 84 3.40 6.31 -12.82
N ASN A 85 3.84 5.07 -13.09
CA ASN A 85 5.09 4.76 -13.76
C ASN A 85 6.33 5.26 -12.98
N ALA A 86 6.29 5.21 -11.64
CA ALA A 86 7.47 5.41 -10.82
C ALA A 86 8.41 4.20 -11.01
N ARG A 87 9.60 4.46 -11.54
CA ARG A 87 10.57 3.40 -11.87
C ARG A 87 11.63 3.25 -10.78
N VAL A 88 12.05 4.38 -10.26
CA VAL A 88 13.02 4.49 -9.17
C VAL A 88 12.48 5.56 -8.23
N LEU A 89 11.90 5.16 -7.11
CA LEU A 89 11.11 6.02 -6.24
C LEU A 89 11.85 7.28 -5.78
N SER A 90 13.19 7.19 -5.59
CA SER A 90 14.02 8.32 -5.13
C SER A 90 14.33 9.38 -6.19
N ARG A 91 14.24 9.04 -7.48
CA ARG A 91 14.74 9.91 -8.57
C ARG A 91 13.90 9.93 -9.84
N ASP A 92 12.98 8.97 -10.02
CA ASP A 92 12.07 8.85 -11.16
C ASP A 92 10.68 8.49 -10.63
N PRO A 93 10.02 9.45 -9.94
CA PRO A 93 8.75 9.22 -9.26
C PRO A 93 7.56 9.12 -10.23
N GLY A 94 7.79 9.20 -11.54
CA GLY A 94 6.73 9.11 -12.54
C GLY A 94 5.80 10.32 -12.55
N VAL A 95 4.54 10.07 -12.93
CA VAL A 95 3.50 11.09 -13.05
C VAL A 95 2.72 11.20 -11.75
N GLU A 96 2.87 12.30 -11.02
CA GLU A 96 2.15 12.58 -9.79
C GLU A 96 0.72 13.08 -10.06
N ARG A 97 -0.24 12.58 -9.29
CA ARG A 97 -1.64 13.02 -9.22
C ARG A 97 -2.10 13.13 -7.77
N GLY A 98 -2.97 14.12 -7.53
CA GLY A 98 -3.77 14.18 -6.32
C GLY A 98 -4.99 13.27 -6.41
N VAL A 99 -5.67 13.11 -5.31
CA VAL A 99 -6.87 12.28 -5.19
C VAL A 99 -8.10 13.19 -5.23
N ARG A 100 -9.05 12.89 -6.13
CA ARG A 100 -10.36 13.54 -6.19
C ARG A 100 -11.38 12.84 -5.28
N GLY A 101 -11.25 11.53 -5.10
CA GLY A 101 -12.10 10.73 -4.24
C GLY A 101 -11.66 9.27 -4.22
N ILE A 102 -12.11 8.54 -3.22
CA ILE A 102 -11.87 7.12 -3.04
C ILE A 102 -13.19 6.40 -2.85
N VAL A 103 -13.27 5.17 -3.33
CA VAL A 103 -14.37 4.25 -3.04
C VAL A 103 -13.78 2.90 -2.67
N VAL A 104 -14.13 2.42 -1.49
CA VAL A 104 -13.79 1.07 -1.01
C VAL A 104 -14.89 0.11 -1.44
N LEU A 105 -14.52 -1.10 -1.87
CA LEU A 105 -15.49 -2.12 -2.29
C LEU A 105 -16.41 -2.48 -1.12
N PRO A 106 -17.75 -2.41 -1.28
CA PRO A 106 -18.68 -2.76 -0.23
C PRO A 106 -18.45 -4.14 0.35
N GLY A 107 -18.44 -4.23 1.67
CA GLY A 107 -18.19 -5.46 2.40
C GLY A 107 -16.70 -5.83 2.52
N TYR A 108 -15.80 -4.89 2.24
CA TYR A 108 -14.40 -5.02 2.67
C TYR A 108 -14.33 -5.28 4.18
N ALA A 109 -13.51 -6.24 4.56
CA ALA A 109 -13.20 -6.51 5.96
C ALA A 109 -11.89 -7.30 6.06
N LEU A 110 -11.10 -6.98 7.08
CA LEU A 110 -10.00 -7.81 7.52
C LEU A 110 -10.58 -9.06 8.22
N GLU A 111 -9.95 -10.19 7.97
CA GLU A 111 -10.32 -11.48 8.56
C GLU A 111 -9.12 -11.95 9.41
N PRO A 112 -9.22 -11.87 10.74
CA PRO A 112 -8.15 -12.28 11.64
C PRO A 112 -7.69 -13.71 11.39
N SER A 113 -6.40 -13.96 11.56
CA SER A 113 -5.83 -15.29 11.41
C SER A 113 -6.45 -16.28 12.42
N ALA A 114 -6.82 -17.48 11.94
CA ALA A 114 -7.27 -18.53 12.83
C ALA A 114 -6.16 -19.14 13.70
N VAL A 115 -4.89 -18.90 13.34
CA VAL A 115 -3.72 -19.43 14.06
C VAL A 115 -3.25 -18.47 15.16
N ASP A 116 -3.20 -17.17 14.84
CA ASP A 116 -2.88 -16.10 15.78
C ASP A 116 -3.72 -14.86 15.45
N PRO A 117 -4.89 -14.71 16.08
CA PRO A 117 -5.81 -13.60 15.82
C PRO A 117 -5.30 -12.23 16.29
N ASP A 118 -4.25 -12.19 17.10
CA ASP A 118 -3.65 -10.96 17.62
C ASP A 118 -2.48 -10.47 16.75
N ASP A 119 -2.05 -11.27 15.77
CA ASP A 119 -1.00 -10.93 14.80
C ASP A 119 -1.61 -10.46 13.48
N ALA A 120 -1.72 -9.15 13.31
CA ALA A 120 -2.28 -8.53 12.11
C ALA A 120 -1.47 -8.81 10.82
N ASP A 121 -0.21 -9.21 10.93
CA ASP A 121 0.61 -9.60 9.78
C ASP A 121 0.16 -10.95 9.19
N LEU A 122 -0.64 -11.71 9.93
CA LEU A 122 -1.22 -12.99 9.51
C LEU A 122 -2.69 -12.88 9.07
N ASP A 123 -3.27 -11.68 9.08
CA ASP A 123 -4.65 -11.46 8.65
C ASP A 123 -4.80 -11.70 7.15
N SER A 124 -6.00 -12.10 6.74
CA SER A 124 -6.47 -12.01 5.36
C SER A 124 -7.49 -10.89 5.21
N ALA A 125 -7.99 -10.70 4.00
CA ALA A 125 -9.05 -9.75 3.76
C ALA A 125 -10.01 -10.28 2.70
N ARG A 126 -11.29 -9.95 2.84
CA ARG A 126 -12.29 -10.15 1.79
C ARG A 126 -12.65 -8.81 1.15
N ASN A 127 -13.01 -8.83 -0.12
CA ASN A 127 -13.36 -7.63 -0.88
C ASN A 127 -12.31 -6.51 -0.77
N ASP A 128 -11.05 -6.87 -0.69
CA ASP A 128 -9.95 -5.93 -0.44
C ASP A 128 -9.56 -5.17 -1.72
N LEU A 129 -10.52 -4.40 -2.23
CA LEU A 129 -10.35 -3.55 -3.40
C LEU A 129 -10.82 -2.13 -3.12
N ALA A 130 -10.11 -1.17 -3.67
CA ALA A 130 -10.52 0.23 -3.73
C ALA A 130 -10.24 0.82 -5.11
N VAL A 131 -11.03 1.83 -5.48
CA VAL A 131 -10.80 2.69 -6.63
C VAL A 131 -10.44 4.09 -6.15
N ILE A 132 -9.26 4.55 -6.53
CA ILE A 132 -8.83 5.93 -6.35
C ILE A 132 -9.18 6.70 -7.62
N LEU A 133 -9.96 7.76 -7.48
CA LEU A 133 -10.26 8.72 -8.55
C LEU A 133 -9.22 9.83 -8.51
N LEU A 134 -8.47 9.98 -9.60
CA LEU A 134 -7.42 10.99 -9.73
C LEU A 134 -8.01 12.39 -9.91
N ASP A 135 -7.32 13.41 -9.43
CA ASP A 135 -7.70 14.83 -9.55
C ASP A 135 -7.77 15.31 -11.01
N ARG A 136 -6.97 14.70 -11.89
CA ARG A 136 -6.93 14.92 -13.32
C ARG A 136 -6.46 13.67 -14.07
N PRO A 137 -6.91 13.45 -15.32
CA PRO A 137 -6.57 12.24 -16.05
C PRO A 137 -5.08 12.15 -16.40
N VAL A 138 -4.63 10.91 -16.62
CA VAL A 138 -3.34 10.53 -17.21
C VAL A 138 -3.63 9.99 -18.60
N THR A 139 -3.14 10.67 -19.62
CA THR A 139 -3.47 10.38 -21.03
C THR A 139 -2.30 9.92 -21.87
N ASP A 140 -1.09 10.06 -21.34
CA ASP A 140 0.19 9.74 -21.97
C ASP A 140 0.75 8.38 -21.54
N ILE A 141 0.09 7.72 -20.59
CA ILE A 141 0.42 6.38 -20.15
C ILE A 141 -0.72 5.42 -20.51
N PRO A 142 -0.42 4.25 -21.12
CA PRO A 142 -1.45 3.27 -21.43
C PRO A 142 -2.05 2.69 -20.15
N VAL A 143 -3.36 2.55 -20.12
CA VAL A 143 -4.08 1.88 -19.02
C VAL A 143 -3.90 0.38 -19.10
N LEU A 144 -3.93 -0.29 -17.95
CA LEU A 144 -3.95 -1.74 -17.84
C LEU A 144 -5.42 -2.21 -17.88
N PRO A 145 -5.84 -2.95 -18.91
CA PRO A 145 -7.19 -3.50 -18.93
C PRO A 145 -7.40 -4.47 -17.77
N VAL A 146 -8.56 -4.44 -17.15
CA VAL A 146 -8.99 -5.50 -16.22
C VAL A 146 -9.45 -6.70 -17.04
N GLY A 147 -8.97 -7.88 -16.69
CA GLY A 147 -9.34 -9.14 -17.35
C GLY A 147 -10.86 -9.37 -17.37
N VAL A 148 -11.30 -10.24 -18.28
CA VAL A 148 -12.72 -10.57 -18.42
C VAL A 148 -13.08 -11.95 -17.88
N SER A 149 -12.08 -12.79 -17.62
CA SER A 149 -12.25 -14.13 -17.05
C SER A 149 -11.11 -14.45 -16.09
N ARG A 150 -11.47 -15.02 -14.93
CA ARG A 150 -10.51 -15.46 -13.92
C ARG A 150 -9.55 -16.50 -14.52
N PRO A 151 -8.22 -16.35 -14.37
CA PRO A 151 -7.27 -17.32 -14.87
C PRO A 151 -7.46 -18.68 -14.20
N ALA A 152 -7.36 -19.76 -14.97
CA ALA A 152 -7.43 -21.12 -14.44
C ALA A 152 -6.18 -21.46 -13.61
N PRO A 153 -6.27 -22.40 -12.64
CA PRO A 153 -5.09 -22.94 -11.97
C PRO A 153 -4.04 -23.43 -12.99
N GLY A 154 -2.77 -23.09 -12.75
CA GLY A 154 -1.67 -23.36 -13.66
C GLY A 154 -1.35 -22.22 -14.63
N THR A 155 -2.18 -21.19 -14.71
CA THR A 155 -1.90 -20.00 -15.55
C THR A 155 -0.73 -19.21 -14.97
N PRO A 156 0.29 -18.85 -15.78
CA PRO A 156 1.37 -17.97 -15.36
C PRO A 156 0.87 -16.53 -15.23
N ILE A 157 1.31 -15.83 -14.19
CA ILE A 157 1.08 -14.41 -13.97
C ILE A 157 2.38 -13.72 -13.57
N SER A 158 2.49 -12.44 -13.86
CA SER A 158 3.60 -11.59 -13.45
C SER A 158 3.10 -10.55 -12.45
N PHE A 159 3.82 -10.39 -11.36
CA PHE A 159 3.53 -9.44 -10.30
C PHE A 159 4.57 -8.33 -10.29
N PHE A 160 4.13 -7.06 -10.17
CA PHE A 160 5.01 -5.89 -10.25
C PHE A 160 4.87 -5.01 -9.01
N ALA A 161 5.97 -4.80 -8.28
CA ALA A 161 5.93 -4.07 -7.02
C ALA A 161 7.27 -3.42 -6.64
N HIS A 162 7.25 -2.57 -5.59
CA HIS A 162 8.41 -1.90 -5.00
C HIS A 162 8.68 -2.33 -3.55
N GLY A 163 8.01 -3.38 -3.05
CA GLY A 163 8.05 -3.75 -1.65
C GLY A 163 9.39 -4.27 -1.15
N ASN A 164 9.36 -4.75 0.05
CA ASN A 164 10.53 -5.20 0.81
C ASN A 164 11.19 -6.45 0.20
N THR A 165 12.49 -6.57 0.33
CA THR A 165 13.28 -7.71 -0.17
C THR A 165 13.21 -8.95 0.72
N GLY A 166 12.49 -8.91 1.83
CA GLY A 166 12.44 -9.98 2.83
C GLY A 166 13.66 -10.05 3.75
N LYS A 167 14.61 -9.12 3.65
CA LYS A 167 15.81 -9.09 4.49
C LYS A 167 15.70 -8.13 5.66
N ALA A 168 14.76 -7.18 5.57
CA ALA A 168 14.58 -6.20 6.61
C ALA A 168 14.00 -6.82 7.88
N VAL A 169 14.51 -6.37 9.03
CA VAL A 169 14.08 -6.83 10.36
C VAL A 169 13.05 -5.88 10.98
N GLY A 170 12.76 -4.74 10.33
CA GLY A 170 11.81 -3.73 10.78
C GLY A 170 11.87 -2.46 9.94
N PHE A 171 10.97 -1.53 10.21
CA PHE A 171 10.82 -0.27 9.47
C PHE A 171 12.08 0.62 9.46
N GLU A 172 12.93 0.50 10.46
CA GLU A 172 14.17 1.26 10.60
C GLU A 172 15.29 0.71 9.72
N ASP A 173 15.16 -0.52 9.22
CA ASP A 173 16.15 -1.14 8.36
C ASP A 173 16.15 -0.45 6.99
N PRO A 174 17.30 0.03 6.47
CA PRO A 174 17.41 0.60 5.13
C PRO A 174 16.92 -0.34 4.03
N GLU A 175 17.02 -1.67 4.22
CA GLU A 175 16.52 -2.68 3.26
C GLU A 175 15.00 -2.89 3.35
N TYR A 176 14.32 -2.28 4.32
CA TYR A 176 12.85 -2.28 4.37
C TYR A 176 12.24 -1.55 3.18
N ARG A 177 12.97 -0.60 2.59
CA ARG A 177 12.54 0.16 1.42
C ARG A 177 13.31 -0.28 0.20
N ASN A 178 12.59 -0.42 -0.89
CA ASN A 178 13.22 -0.68 -2.16
C ASN A 178 12.89 0.40 -3.18
N ASP A 179 13.91 0.82 -3.90
CA ASP A 179 13.88 1.99 -4.77
C ASP A 179 13.43 1.65 -6.21
N VAL A 180 13.64 0.41 -6.65
CA VAL A 180 13.45 0.00 -8.04
C VAL A 180 12.23 -0.91 -8.21
N LEU A 181 11.46 -0.70 -9.29
CA LEU A 181 10.37 -1.60 -9.65
C LEU A 181 10.90 -3.00 -9.98
N HIS A 182 10.30 -4.03 -9.37
CA HIS A 182 10.64 -5.44 -9.62
C HIS A 182 9.44 -6.22 -10.16
N ARG A 183 9.76 -7.36 -10.75
CA ARG A 183 8.82 -8.35 -11.24
C ARG A 183 9.09 -9.69 -10.56
N GLY A 184 8.03 -10.37 -10.15
CA GLY A 184 8.02 -11.78 -9.77
C GLY A 184 7.08 -12.56 -10.68
N ASP A 185 7.43 -13.81 -10.99
CA ASP A 185 6.60 -14.69 -11.81
C ASP A 185 5.96 -15.76 -10.91
N PHE A 186 4.64 -15.86 -10.98
CA PHE A 186 3.84 -16.75 -10.15
C PHE A 186 2.97 -17.65 -11.04
N THR A 187 2.42 -18.68 -10.43
CA THR A 187 1.44 -19.57 -11.05
C THR A 187 0.16 -19.56 -10.23
N VAL A 188 -0.98 -19.36 -10.89
CA VAL A 188 -2.31 -19.38 -10.25
C VAL A 188 -2.55 -20.75 -9.63
N MET A 189 -3.06 -20.76 -8.41
CA MET A 189 -3.35 -21.97 -7.63
C MET A 189 -4.84 -22.30 -7.65
N SER A 190 -5.18 -23.58 -7.36
CA SER A 190 -6.54 -23.90 -6.99
C SER A 190 -6.88 -23.31 -5.61
N HIS A 191 -8.16 -23.03 -5.36
CA HIS A 191 -8.61 -22.58 -4.03
C HIS A 191 -8.24 -23.59 -2.93
N ALA A 192 -8.40 -24.88 -3.20
CA ALA A 192 -8.05 -25.92 -2.25
C ALA A 192 -6.55 -25.92 -1.87
N ASP A 193 -5.67 -25.76 -2.85
CA ASP A 193 -4.22 -25.66 -2.58
C ASP A 193 -3.87 -24.37 -1.84
N CYS A 194 -4.58 -23.28 -2.15
CA CYS A 194 -4.41 -22.00 -1.47
C CYS A 194 -4.74 -22.12 0.02
N VAL A 195 -5.92 -22.60 0.36
CA VAL A 195 -6.38 -22.80 1.75
C VAL A 195 -5.46 -23.77 2.50
N ALA A 196 -4.96 -24.82 1.84
CA ALA A 196 -4.03 -25.76 2.45
C ALA A 196 -2.65 -25.15 2.76
N GLY A 197 -2.26 -24.11 2.03
CA GLY A 197 -0.93 -23.47 2.13
C GLY A 197 -0.89 -22.15 2.89
N LEU A 198 -2.05 -21.60 3.27
CA LEU A 198 -2.17 -20.36 4.02
C LEU A 198 -2.81 -20.61 5.40
N SER A 199 -2.35 -19.88 6.41
CA SER A 199 -2.99 -19.86 7.73
C SER A 199 -4.26 -19.03 7.78
N PRO A 200 -4.39 -17.91 7.04
CA PRO A 200 -5.57 -17.07 7.05
C PRO A 200 -6.78 -17.72 6.37
N VAL A 201 -7.96 -17.17 6.66
CA VAL A 201 -9.20 -17.49 5.95
C VAL A 201 -9.14 -16.91 4.52
N VAL A 202 -9.53 -17.67 3.52
CA VAL A 202 -9.54 -17.25 2.11
C VAL A 202 -10.95 -17.29 1.55
N ASP A 203 -11.48 -16.13 1.16
CA ASP A 203 -12.77 -16.02 0.46
C ASP A 203 -12.58 -16.29 -1.04
N ASP A 204 -13.06 -17.42 -1.53
CA ASP A 204 -12.95 -17.83 -2.95
C ASP A 204 -13.62 -16.85 -3.94
N ARG A 205 -14.57 -16.05 -3.49
CA ARG A 205 -15.28 -15.10 -4.36
C ARG A 205 -14.47 -13.86 -4.68
N SER A 206 -13.69 -13.41 -3.69
CA SER A 206 -12.96 -12.15 -3.77
C SER A 206 -11.46 -12.30 -3.81
N VAL A 207 -10.94 -13.52 -3.69
CA VAL A 207 -9.50 -13.79 -3.64
C VAL A 207 -9.08 -14.83 -4.68
N MET A 208 -8.03 -14.52 -5.40
CA MET A 208 -7.26 -15.44 -6.26
C MET A 208 -5.92 -15.70 -5.60
N CYS A 209 -5.45 -16.95 -5.61
CA CYS A 209 -4.14 -17.28 -5.06
C CYS A 209 -3.14 -17.65 -6.16
N ALA A 210 -1.89 -17.28 -5.93
CA ALA A 210 -0.78 -17.69 -6.77
C ALA A 210 0.49 -17.90 -5.95
N GLN A 211 1.43 -18.68 -6.49
CA GLN A 211 2.70 -18.97 -5.85
C GLN A 211 3.79 -19.17 -6.90
N ASP A 212 5.00 -18.71 -6.62
CA ASP A 212 6.21 -19.14 -7.34
C ASP A 212 6.74 -20.43 -6.71
N ARG A 213 6.84 -21.48 -7.51
CA ARG A 213 7.36 -22.80 -7.10
C ARG A 213 8.71 -23.11 -7.71
N SER A 214 9.44 -22.11 -8.17
CA SER A 214 10.80 -22.25 -8.68
C SER A 214 11.82 -22.58 -7.57
N GLU A 215 13.06 -22.87 -7.93
CA GLU A 215 14.14 -23.11 -6.96
C GLU A 215 14.51 -21.88 -6.12
N ARG A 216 14.22 -20.69 -6.64
CA ARG A 216 14.40 -19.40 -5.93
C ARG A 216 13.11 -18.60 -6.00
N PRO A 217 12.10 -19.00 -5.23
CA PRO A 217 10.76 -18.47 -5.37
C PRO A 217 10.73 -16.98 -5.02
N ALA A 218 10.08 -16.21 -5.90
CA ALA A 218 9.68 -14.86 -5.59
C ALA A 218 8.52 -14.89 -4.58
N ALA A 219 8.46 -13.88 -3.72
CA ALA A 219 7.35 -13.70 -2.80
C ALA A 219 7.10 -12.20 -2.58
N SER A 220 5.84 -11.84 -2.40
CA SER A 220 5.48 -10.49 -1.94
C SER A 220 5.91 -10.28 -0.49
N CYS A 221 6.00 -9.02 -0.10
CA CYS A 221 6.39 -8.61 1.23
C CYS A 221 5.73 -7.27 1.60
N PHE A 222 6.09 -6.70 2.72
CA PHE A 222 5.63 -5.37 3.13
C PHE A 222 5.83 -4.33 2.02
N ARG A 223 4.85 -3.45 1.82
CA ARG A 223 4.79 -2.42 0.78
C ARG A 223 4.47 -2.93 -0.64
N ASP A 224 4.26 -4.23 -0.80
CA ASP A 224 3.76 -4.79 -2.06
C ASP A 224 2.22 -4.74 -2.17
N SER A 225 1.51 -4.49 -1.07
CA SER A 225 0.06 -4.34 -1.00
C SER A 225 -0.50 -3.45 -2.10
N GLY A 226 -1.62 -3.83 -2.70
CA GLY A 226 -2.26 -3.09 -3.78
C GLY A 226 -1.60 -3.23 -5.14
N SER A 227 -0.40 -3.80 -5.22
CA SER A 227 0.34 -3.95 -6.46
C SER A 227 -0.30 -4.96 -7.40
N PRO A 228 -0.17 -4.74 -8.74
CA PRO A 228 -0.89 -5.52 -9.74
C PRO A 228 -0.21 -6.84 -10.10
N ALA A 229 -1.03 -7.88 -10.24
CA ALA A 229 -0.70 -9.13 -10.91
C ALA A 229 -1.38 -9.17 -12.29
N VAL A 230 -0.64 -9.53 -13.32
CA VAL A 230 -1.11 -9.55 -14.70
C VAL A 230 -0.89 -10.91 -15.35
N THR A 231 -1.76 -11.24 -16.31
CA THR A 231 -1.52 -12.31 -17.28
C THR A 231 -1.44 -11.72 -18.67
N GLU A 232 -0.87 -12.46 -19.62
CA GLU A 232 -0.85 -12.05 -21.02
C GLU A 232 -1.97 -12.77 -21.79
N VAL A 233 -2.83 -11.98 -22.44
CA VAL A 233 -3.86 -12.47 -23.34
C VAL A 233 -3.60 -11.87 -24.73
N ASP A 234 -3.36 -12.70 -25.72
CA ASP A 234 -3.02 -12.29 -27.09
C ASP A 234 -1.85 -11.26 -27.14
N GLY A 235 -0.84 -11.48 -26.28
CA GLY A 235 0.35 -10.61 -26.18
C GLY A 235 0.09 -9.23 -25.54
N ARG A 236 -1.00 -9.10 -24.80
CA ARG A 236 -1.34 -7.89 -24.04
C ARG A 236 -1.52 -8.20 -22.56
N PRO A 237 -0.98 -7.37 -21.67
CA PRO A 237 -1.18 -7.56 -20.23
C PRO A 237 -2.63 -7.23 -19.85
N GLU A 238 -3.22 -8.06 -18.99
CA GLU A 238 -4.50 -7.83 -18.34
C GLU A 238 -4.35 -7.97 -16.82
N LEU A 239 -4.95 -7.05 -16.06
CA LEU A 239 -5.00 -7.12 -14.60
C LEU A 239 -5.88 -8.28 -14.17
N VAL A 240 -5.31 -9.21 -13.39
CA VAL A 240 -6.01 -10.40 -12.89
C VAL A 240 -5.99 -10.50 -11.37
N GLY A 241 -5.18 -9.70 -10.70
CA GLY A 241 -5.09 -9.68 -9.24
C GLY A 241 -4.52 -8.37 -8.72
N VAL A 242 -4.90 -8.02 -7.51
CA VAL A 242 -4.35 -6.91 -6.71
C VAL A 242 -3.84 -7.52 -5.41
N PHE A 243 -2.54 -7.39 -5.13
CA PHE A 243 -1.97 -8.06 -3.95
C PHE A 243 -2.63 -7.57 -2.67
N SER A 244 -3.04 -8.49 -1.82
CA SER A 244 -3.78 -8.24 -0.59
C SER A 244 -3.05 -8.78 0.64
N PHE A 245 -2.76 -10.07 0.70
CA PHE A 245 -2.17 -10.72 1.88
C PHE A 245 -1.38 -11.98 1.51
N GLY A 246 -0.69 -12.55 2.46
CA GLY A 246 0.10 -13.78 2.30
C GLY A 246 1.56 -13.51 1.97
N GLY A 247 2.28 -14.56 1.59
CA GLY A 247 3.72 -14.49 1.38
C GLY A 247 4.54 -14.58 2.65
N GLU A 248 3.90 -14.60 3.80
CA GLU A 248 4.57 -14.70 5.08
C GLU A 248 4.67 -16.16 5.55
N VAL A 249 5.78 -16.45 6.20
CA VAL A 249 5.97 -17.72 6.90
C VAL A 249 6.04 -17.40 8.38
N VAL A 250 5.10 -17.91 9.15
CA VAL A 250 4.99 -17.68 10.60
C VAL A 250 6.35 -17.73 11.28
N GLY A 251 6.74 -16.62 11.94
CA GLY A 251 8.00 -16.47 12.64
C GLY A 251 9.26 -16.35 11.78
N LYS A 252 9.10 -16.14 10.45
CA LYS A 252 10.23 -16.00 9.51
C LYS A 252 10.12 -14.79 8.58
N GLY A 253 9.06 -13.99 8.67
CA GLY A 253 8.78 -12.91 7.74
C GLY A 253 8.35 -13.40 6.36
N CYS A 254 8.48 -12.53 5.35
CA CYS A 254 8.06 -12.83 3.98
C CYS A 254 8.78 -14.03 3.37
N GLY A 255 8.07 -14.91 2.71
CA GLY A 255 8.62 -16.15 2.15
C GLY A 255 7.76 -16.78 1.07
N PRO A 256 8.12 -17.98 0.64
CA PRO A 256 7.52 -18.65 -0.53
C PRO A 256 6.15 -19.29 -0.24
N ALA A 257 5.36 -18.74 0.68
CA ALA A 257 3.98 -19.14 0.91
C ALA A 257 3.07 -18.72 -0.27
N PRO A 258 1.85 -19.27 -0.41
CA PRO A 258 0.86 -18.74 -1.33
C PRO A 258 0.59 -17.25 -1.09
N GLN A 259 0.34 -16.53 -2.19
CA GLN A 259 0.01 -15.11 -2.18
C GLN A 259 -1.47 -14.95 -2.48
N GLY A 260 -2.18 -14.15 -1.67
CA GLY A 260 -3.59 -13.79 -1.85
C GLY A 260 -3.71 -12.47 -2.63
N PHE A 261 -4.43 -12.52 -3.74
CA PHE A 261 -4.72 -11.36 -4.57
C PHE A 261 -6.22 -11.11 -4.56
N ALA A 262 -6.67 -9.91 -4.22
CA ALA A 262 -8.04 -9.50 -4.45
C ALA A 262 -8.36 -9.60 -5.94
N ASP A 263 -9.55 -10.12 -6.29
CA ASP A 263 -9.96 -10.42 -7.66
C ASP A 263 -10.65 -9.23 -8.34
N PRO A 264 -9.98 -8.44 -9.19
CA PRO A 264 -10.59 -7.30 -9.85
C PRO A 264 -11.58 -7.72 -10.94
N ILE A 265 -11.52 -8.96 -11.42
CA ILE A 265 -12.40 -9.49 -12.47
C ILE A 265 -13.81 -9.70 -11.92
N ALA A 266 -13.91 -10.26 -10.70
CA ALA A 266 -15.18 -10.47 -10.01
C ALA A 266 -15.95 -9.15 -9.78
N PHE A 267 -15.22 -8.03 -9.67
CA PHE A 267 -15.77 -6.71 -9.38
C PHE A 267 -15.58 -5.70 -10.52
N ARG A 268 -15.35 -6.19 -11.74
CA ARG A 268 -15.06 -5.36 -12.90
C ARG A 268 -16.14 -4.31 -13.17
N ASP A 269 -17.41 -4.69 -13.09
CA ASP A 269 -18.52 -3.77 -13.32
C ASP A 269 -18.58 -2.68 -12.23
N TRP A 270 -18.22 -2.99 -11.01
CA TRP A 270 -18.10 -2.00 -9.94
C TRP A 270 -16.91 -1.06 -10.20
N ILE A 271 -15.74 -1.57 -10.59
CA ILE A 271 -14.54 -0.76 -10.88
C ILE A 271 -14.84 0.31 -11.95
N PHE A 272 -15.61 -0.04 -12.99
CA PHE A 272 -15.93 0.86 -14.11
C PHE A 272 -17.31 1.51 -14.03
N GLY A 273 -18.11 1.14 -13.05
CA GLY A 273 -19.44 1.69 -12.80
C GLY A 273 -19.41 3.15 -12.33
N PRO A 274 -20.60 3.74 -12.15
CA PRO A 274 -20.72 5.01 -11.45
C PRO A 274 -20.32 4.80 -9.99
N LEU A 275 -19.25 5.45 -9.56
CA LEU A 275 -18.80 5.39 -8.17
C LEU A 275 -19.54 6.46 -7.36
N ASP A 276 -20.82 6.20 -7.08
CA ASP A 276 -21.72 7.18 -6.44
C ASP A 276 -21.52 7.28 -4.93
N GLU A 277 -20.91 6.26 -4.33
CA GLU A 277 -20.66 6.18 -2.90
C GLU A 277 -19.19 6.49 -2.59
N LEU A 278 -18.81 7.75 -2.76
CA LEU A 278 -17.49 8.23 -2.36
C LEU A 278 -17.39 8.27 -0.84
N GLU A 279 -16.22 7.92 -0.29
CA GLU A 279 -15.93 8.15 1.13
C GLU A 279 -16.00 9.63 1.51
N PRO A 280 -16.03 10.01 2.79
CA PRO A 280 -15.96 11.40 3.21
C PRO A 280 -14.66 12.05 2.73
N TYR A 281 -14.69 13.32 2.33
CA TYR A 281 -13.51 14.05 1.92
C TYR A 281 -13.38 15.32 2.76
N PRO A 282 -12.34 15.47 3.61
CA PRO A 282 -12.15 16.69 4.41
C PRO A 282 -11.65 17.82 3.50
N ALA A 283 -12.31 18.99 3.58
CA ALA A 283 -11.88 20.18 2.85
C ALA A 283 -10.56 20.76 3.39
N ALA A 284 -10.25 20.48 4.66
CA ALA A 284 -9.01 20.81 5.36
C ALA A 284 -8.81 19.85 6.54
N ALA A 285 -7.60 19.75 7.06
CA ALA A 285 -7.33 19.04 8.29
C ALA A 285 -8.07 19.67 9.49
N PRO A 286 -8.37 18.91 10.56
CA PRO A 286 -8.89 19.47 11.80
C PRO A 286 -7.89 20.46 12.39
N VAL A 287 -8.39 21.44 13.16
CA VAL A 287 -7.56 22.49 13.77
C VAL A 287 -7.59 22.33 15.28
N VAL A 288 -6.43 22.44 15.92
CA VAL A 288 -6.30 22.37 17.37
C VAL A 288 -6.02 23.77 17.93
N HIS A 289 -6.82 24.16 18.93
CA HIS A 289 -6.64 25.39 19.67
C HIS A 289 -6.34 25.09 21.14
N ARG A 290 -5.41 25.87 21.74
CA ARG A 290 -5.16 25.81 23.18
C ARG A 290 -6.15 26.71 23.90
N THR A 291 -6.91 26.14 24.84
CA THR A 291 -7.91 26.84 25.64
C THR A 291 -7.62 26.61 27.13
N GLY A 292 -6.85 27.53 27.75
CA GLY A 292 -6.40 27.36 29.12
C GLY A 292 -5.50 26.12 29.30
N GLU A 293 -5.94 25.18 30.13
CA GLU A 293 -5.21 23.92 30.42
C GLU A 293 -5.69 22.75 29.52
N SER A 294 -6.46 23.05 28.48
CA SER A 294 -6.96 22.05 27.54
C SER A 294 -6.63 22.40 26.10
N LEU A 295 -6.59 21.40 25.24
CA LEU A 295 -6.62 21.53 23.80
C LEU A 295 -8.06 21.29 23.33
N HIS A 296 -8.51 22.02 22.31
CA HIS A 296 -9.81 21.86 21.66
C HIS A 296 -9.61 21.55 20.18
N CYS A 297 -10.31 20.55 19.66
CA CYS A 297 -10.27 20.12 18.28
C CYS A 297 -11.49 20.64 17.52
N ASP A 298 -11.29 21.55 16.57
CA ASP A 298 -12.30 21.94 15.60
C ASP A 298 -12.35 20.92 14.48
N LEU A 299 -13.55 20.37 14.21
CA LEU A 299 -13.76 19.38 13.16
C LEU A 299 -13.59 19.99 11.77
N PRO A 300 -13.12 19.22 10.78
CA PRO A 300 -13.03 19.68 9.40
C PRO A 300 -14.41 19.91 8.79
N HIS A 301 -14.48 20.85 7.84
CA HIS A 301 -15.59 20.89 6.89
C HIS A 301 -15.42 19.80 5.84
N TRP A 302 -16.54 19.31 5.28
CA TRP A 302 -16.54 18.24 4.28
C TRP A 302 -16.74 18.82 2.87
N ASP A 303 -15.95 18.34 1.92
CA ASP A 303 -16.04 18.69 0.49
C ASP A 303 -17.02 17.73 -0.22
N GLU A 304 -18.25 18.17 -0.42
CA GLU A 304 -19.31 17.37 -1.06
C GLU A 304 -19.13 17.18 -2.58
N VAL A 305 -18.16 17.85 -3.20
CA VAL A 305 -17.81 17.65 -4.61
C VAL A 305 -16.84 16.48 -4.77
N ARG A 306 -15.89 16.35 -3.84
CA ARG A 306 -14.86 15.32 -3.86
C ARG A 306 -15.28 14.05 -3.14
N GLY A 307 -16.15 14.16 -2.15
CA GLY A 307 -16.64 13.05 -1.35
C GLY A 307 -18.13 13.08 -1.14
N ARG A 308 -18.58 12.40 -0.07
CA ARG A 308 -19.95 12.49 0.45
C ARG A 308 -19.88 12.86 1.93
N LEU A 309 -20.97 13.40 2.45
CA LEU A 309 -21.07 13.69 3.88
C LEU A 309 -20.87 12.41 4.70
N PRO A 310 -20.16 12.49 5.84
CA PRO A 310 -20.05 11.35 6.74
C PRO A 310 -21.39 11.02 7.39
N GLY A 311 -21.68 9.73 7.52
CA GLY A 311 -22.78 9.22 8.35
C GLY A 311 -22.40 9.19 9.83
N THR A 312 -21.09 8.99 10.13
CA THR A 312 -20.54 9.00 11.48
C THR A 312 -19.24 9.77 11.52
N VAL A 313 -19.00 10.49 12.60
CA VAL A 313 -17.74 11.18 12.89
C VAL A 313 -17.36 10.88 14.33
N SER A 314 -16.10 10.51 14.56
CA SER A 314 -15.52 10.35 15.88
C SER A 314 -14.24 11.16 16.00
N VAL A 315 -13.98 11.63 17.22
CA VAL A 315 -12.77 12.36 17.59
C VAL A 315 -11.95 11.46 18.51
N GLY A 316 -10.65 11.49 18.32
CA GLY A 316 -9.68 10.91 19.23
C GLY A 316 -8.44 11.79 19.30
N TRP A 317 -7.54 11.46 20.20
CA TRP A 317 -6.27 12.16 20.34
C TRP A 317 -5.12 11.16 20.35
N ALA A 318 -4.00 11.59 19.80
CA ALA A 318 -2.77 10.82 19.80
C ALA A 318 -1.56 11.73 20.04
N ASN A 319 -0.46 11.13 20.50
CA ASN A 319 0.85 11.77 20.48
C ASN A 319 1.56 11.32 19.20
N ARG A 320 2.02 12.30 18.41
CA ARG A 320 2.73 12.07 17.15
C ARG A 320 4.24 12.13 17.41
N THR A 321 4.91 11.05 17.10
CA THR A 321 6.37 10.97 17.00
C THR A 321 6.75 10.67 15.56
N TRP A 322 8.04 10.64 15.26
CA TRP A 322 8.53 10.45 13.91
C TRP A 322 9.52 9.29 13.83
N MET A 323 9.31 8.39 12.90
CA MET A 323 10.27 7.39 12.47
C MET A 323 10.83 7.79 11.10
N GLY A 324 11.97 8.48 11.09
CA GLY A 324 12.43 9.17 9.90
C GLY A 324 11.43 10.25 9.47
N LYS A 325 10.73 10.06 8.35
CA LYS A 325 9.68 10.97 7.86
C LYS A 325 8.25 10.42 8.03
N LEU A 326 8.12 9.19 8.55
CA LEU A 326 6.82 8.60 8.81
C LEU A 326 6.29 9.04 10.18
N PRO A 327 5.09 9.61 10.25
CA PRO A 327 4.45 9.91 11.51
C PRO A 327 3.98 8.63 12.20
N LEU A 328 4.32 8.47 13.46
CA LEU A 328 3.81 7.42 14.33
C LEU A 328 2.82 8.04 15.31
N LEU A 329 1.59 7.54 15.31
CA LEU A 329 0.53 8.01 16.19
C LEU A 329 0.32 7.01 17.32
N THR A 330 0.58 7.46 18.54
CA THR A 330 0.28 6.67 19.76
C THR A 330 -1.02 7.20 20.37
N PRO A 331 -2.14 6.45 20.32
CA PRO A 331 -3.41 6.89 20.84
C PRO A 331 -3.34 7.25 22.35
N ILE A 332 -4.03 8.32 22.74
CA ILE A 332 -4.20 8.70 24.14
C ILE A 332 -5.47 8.02 24.66
N ALA A 333 -5.32 7.08 25.60
CA ALA A 333 -6.43 6.28 26.09
C ALA A 333 -7.51 7.14 26.75
N GLY A 334 -8.78 6.92 26.38
CA GLY A 334 -9.94 7.66 26.94
C GLY A 334 -10.09 9.10 26.43
N ALA A 335 -9.28 9.53 25.45
CA ALA A 335 -9.36 10.85 24.83
C ALA A 335 -10.23 10.77 23.56
N ASP A 336 -11.55 10.69 23.73
CA ASP A 336 -12.56 10.46 22.68
C ASP A 336 -13.55 11.64 22.52
N THR A 337 -13.18 12.81 23.03
CA THR A 337 -13.94 14.05 22.93
C THR A 337 -13.15 15.15 22.23
N ALA A 338 -13.81 16.24 21.83
CA ALA A 338 -13.15 17.36 21.20
C ALA A 338 -12.16 18.09 22.13
N ASP A 339 -12.28 17.91 23.43
CA ASP A 339 -11.43 18.55 24.43
C ASP A 339 -10.47 17.51 25.06
N LEU A 340 -9.18 17.89 25.14
CA LEU A 340 -8.13 17.09 25.79
C LEU A 340 -7.40 17.93 26.84
N PRO A 341 -7.34 17.50 28.11
CA PRO A 341 -6.47 18.13 29.10
C PRO A 341 -4.99 18.03 28.67
N ILE A 342 -4.26 19.14 28.72
CA ILE A 342 -2.83 19.17 28.35
C ILE A 342 -2.01 18.18 29.19
N ALA A 343 -2.36 18.03 30.47
CA ALA A 343 -1.71 17.10 31.37
C ALA A 343 -1.84 15.63 30.92
N ASP A 344 -2.90 15.27 30.17
CA ASP A 344 -3.08 13.92 29.65
C ASP A 344 -2.23 13.70 28.38
N ALA A 345 -2.15 14.71 27.51
CA ALA A 345 -1.29 14.71 26.34
C ALA A 345 0.20 14.62 26.72
N ALA A 346 0.63 15.36 27.76
CA ALA A 346 2.02 15.42 28.20
C ALA A 346 2.53 14.14 28.87
N ARG A 347 1.69 13.12 29.07
CA ARG A 347 2.13 11.82 29.65
C ARG A 347 2.98 10.97 28.71
N GLN A 348 2.95 11.25 27.43
CA GLN A 348 3.68 10.51 26.40
C GLN A 348 4.51 11.48 25.55
N PRO A 349 5.64 11.04 24.99
CA PRO A 349 6.46 11.88 24.13
C PRO A 349 5.74 12.20 22.80
N GLY A 350 6.09 13.34 22.22
CA GLY A 350 5.59 13.77 20.90
C GLY A 350 4.55 14.90 20.99
N ASP A 351 4.19 15.42 19.83
CA ASP A 351 3.19 16.48 19.69
C ASP A 351 1.79 15.91 19.84
N ALA A 352 0.92 16.59 20.58
CA ALA A 352 -0.50 16.24 20.62
C ALA A 352 -1.17 16.54 19.27
N VAL A 353 -1.90 15.60 18.72
CA VAL A 353 -2.69 15.74 17.49
C VAL A 353 -4.12 15.27 17.72
N CYS A 354 -5.07 16.02 17.15
CA CYS A 354 -6.45 15.57 17.03
C CYS A 354 -6.58 14.62 15.83
N VAL A 355 -7.22 13.49 16.04
CA VAL A 355 -7.50 12.48 15.03
C VAL A 355 -9.00 12.41 14.82
N VAL A 356 -9.47 12.77 13.62
CA VAL A 356 -10.87 12.68 13.24
C VAL A 356 -11.06 11.52 12.30
N SER A 357 -11.89 10.55 12.69
CA SER A 357 -12.32 9.45 11.83
C SER A 357 -13.75 9.70 11.37
N ALA A 358 -14.00 9.56 10.09
CA ALA A 358 -15.30 9.78 9.49
C ALA A 358 -15.65 8.66 8.52
N ALA A 359 -16.88 8.17 8.55
CA ALA A 359 -17.32 7.04 7.75
C ALA A 359 -18.67 7.28 7.09
N ASN A 360 -18.86 6.66 5.92
CA ASN A 360 -20.13 6.49 5.23
C ASN A 360 -20.12 5.13 4.50
N SER A 361 -21.10 4.87 3.61
CA SER A 361 -21.13 3.63 2.82
C SER A 361 -19.99 3.47 1.83
N GLY A 362 -19.29 4.55 1.47
CA GLY A 362 -18.16 4.54 0.53
C GLY A 362 -16.82 4.21 1.18
N GLY A 363 -16.73 4.28 2.50
CA GLY A 363 -15.50 3.97 3.22
C GLY A 363 -15.29 4.78 4.51
N VAL A 364 -14.11 4.64 5.06
CA VAL A 364 -13.65 5.31 6.28
C VAL A 364 -12.39 6.11 5.97
N ILE A 365 -12.37 7.37 6.38
CA ILE A 365 -11.16 8.19 6.32
C ILE A 365 -10.68 8.53 7.73
N ARG A 366 -9.39 8.85 7.82
CA ARG A 366 -8.81 9.43 9.03
C ARG A 366 -8.00 10.66 8.66
N THR A 367 -8.34 11.80 9.24
CA THR A 367 -7.59 13.04 9.07
C THR A 367 -7.02 13.50 10.40
N VAL A 368 -5.84 14.12 10.38
CA VAL A 368 -5.05 14.44 11.57
C VAL A 368 -4.66 15.92 11.52
N SER A 369 -4.78 16.61 12.66
CA SER A 369 -4.37 18.01 12.80
C SER A 369 -2.85 18.19 12.67
N GLU A 370 -2.42 19.45 12.55
CA GLU A 370 -1.05 19.81 12.92
C GLU A 370 -0.79 19.47 14.40
N GLY A 371 0.48 19.23 14.72
CA GLY A 371 0.88 18.89 16.09
C GLY A 371 0.99 20.13 16.97
N VAL A 372 0.62 19.97 18.23
CA VAL A 372 0.79 20.98 19.28
C VAL A 372 1.78 20.46 20.30
N ASP A 373 2.89 21.17 20.49
CA ASP A 373 3.81 20.89 21.57
C ASP A 373 3.14 21.16 22.93
N VAL A 374 3.17 20.17 23.80
CA VAL A 374 2.54 20.19 25.14
C VAL A 374 3.55 20.10 26.28
N HIS A 375 4.84 20.10 25.96
CA HIS A 375 5.93 19.94 26.92
C HIS A 375 6.61 21.25 27.31
N ASP A 376 6.20 22.40 26.70
CA ASP A 376 6.69 23.74 26.99
C ASP A 376 5.96 24.41 28.21
#